data_5314c3449a5a04438dfd3efd95a76dd7
#
_entry.id   5314c3449a5a04438dfd3efd95a76dd7
#
_cell.length_a   1.000
_cell.length_b   1.000
_cell.length_c   1.000
_cell.angle_alpha   90.00
_cell.angle_beta   90.00
_cell.angle_gamma   90.00
#
_symmetry.space_group_name_H-M   'P 1'
#
loop_
_entity.id
_entity.type
_entity.pdbx_description
1 polymer ?
#
loop_
_entity_poly.entity_id
_entity_poly.type
_entity_poly.pdbx_seq_one_letter_code
_entity_poly.pdbx_strand_id
1 'polypeptide(L)'
;QQAADVVVEEIKAAGGKAVANYDSVEDGDKIIDTAIKAFGRIDVLINNAGILRDISFKNMKDADWDLIMKVHVRGAYKCARAAWPHFRKQKYGRVINTASAAGLFGSFGQTNYSGKA
;
A
#
# COMPACT_ATOMS: atom_id res chain seq x y z
N GLN A 1 -19.00 -5.75 8.75
CA GLN A 1 -18.58 -5.48 7.38
C GLN A 1 -17.34 -4.61 7.37
N GLN A 2 -16.32 -5.00 6.64
CA GLN A 2 -15.08 -4.25 6.57
C GLN A 2 -15.21 -3.08 5.58
N ALA A 3 -14.38 -2.03 5.78
CA ALA A 3 -14.39 -0.85 4.91
C ALA A 3 -14.17 -1.21 3.44
N ALA A 4 -13.34 -2.21 3.15
CA ALA A 4 -13.10 -2.68 1.79
C ALA A 4 -14.38 -3.20 1.14
N ASP A 5 -15.22 -3.89 1.88
CA ASP A 5 -16.49 -4.42 1.35
C ASP A 5 -17.45 -3.29 0.94
N VAL A 6 -17.48 -2.22 1.72
CA VAL A 6 -18.31 -1.04 1.41
C VAL A 6 -17.89 -0.42 0.09
N VAL A 7 -16.59 -0.24 -0.11
CA VAL A 7 -16.05 0.31 -1.36
C VAL A 7 -16.34 -0.61 -2.55
N VAL A 8 -16.19 -1.92 -2.38
CA VAL A 8 -16.50 -2.90 -3.42
C VAL A 8 -17.96 -2.79 -3.83
N GLU A 9 -18.88 -2.71 -2.87
CA GLU A 9 -20.32 -2.58 -3.18
C GLU A 9 -20.63 -1.27 -3.92
N GLU A 10 -19.99 -0.18 -3.53
CA GLU A 10 -20.16 1.11 -4.22
C GLU A 10 -19.69 1.03 -5.68
N ILE A 11 -18.55 0.39 -5.93
CA ILE A 11 -18.02 0.23 -7.29
C ILE A 11 -18.95 -0.64 -8.14
N LYS A 12 -19.43 -1.74 -7.59
CA LYS A 12 -20.38 -2.64 -8.29
C LYS A 12 -21.69 -1.93 -8.60
N ALA A 13 -22.20 -1.14 -7.66
CA ALA A 13 -23.41 -0.35 -7.85
C ALA A 13 -23.27 0.69 -8.97
N ALA A 14 -22.05 1.20 -9.16
CA ALA A 14 -21.74 2.13 -10.25
C ALA A 14 -21.45 1.44 -11.59
N GLY A 15 -21.56 0.12 -11.66
CA GLY A 15 -21.35 -0.65 -12.88
C GLY A 15 -19.90 -1.14 -13.08
N GLY A 16 -19.02 -0.92 -12.11
CA GLY A 16 -17.64 -1.38 -12.16
C GLY A 16 -17.44 -2.78 -11.61
N LYS A 17 -16.21 -3.27 -11.68
CA LYS A 17 -15.81 -4.56 -11.14
C LYS A 17 -14.79 -4.33 -10.02
N ALA A 18 -14.96 -5.02 -8.90
CA ALA A 18 -14.05 -4.91 -7.78
C ALA A 18 -14.11 -6.17 -6.93
N VAL A 19 -12.99 -6.48 -6.27
CA VAL A 19 -12.92 -7.52 -5.24
C VAL A 19 -12.16 -6.95 -4.06
N ALA A 20 -12.48 -7.44 -2.86
CA ALA A 20 -11.79 -7.05 -1.65
C ALA A 20 -10.66 -8.01 -1.33
N ASN A 21 -9.62 -7.51 -0.67
CA ASN A 21 -8.59 -8.31 -0.06
C ASN A 21 -8.33 -7.74 1.34
N TYR A 22 -8.20 -8.60 2.33
CA TYR A 22 -8.08 -8.22 3.75
C TYR A 22 -6.71 -8.53 4.32
N ASP A 23 -5.77 -8.94 3.47
CA ASP A 23 -4.42 -9.28 3.91
C ASP A 23 -3.61 -8.02 4.23
N SER A 24 -2.60 -8.18 5.09
CA SER A 24 -1.64 -7.13 5.37
C SER A 24 -0.83 -6.81 4.10
N VAL A 25 -0.42 -5.56 3.95
CA VAL A 25 0.45 -5.15 2.83
C VAL A 25 1.80 -5.88 2.83
N GLU A 26 2.19 -6.45 3.97
CA GLU A 26 3.39 -7.30 4.04
C GLU A 26 3.22 -8.63 3.33
N ASP A 27 1.97 -9.06 3.14
CA ASP A 27 1.62 -10.26 2.38
C ASP A 27 1.32 -9.88 0.93
N GLY A 28 2.25 -9.17 0.31
CA GLY A 28 2.08 -8.64 -1.04
C GLY A 28 1.77 -9.71 -2.08
N ASP A 29 2.33 -10.90 -1.93
CA ASP A 29 2.03 -12.05 -2.80
C ASP A 29 0.54 -12.41 -2.79
N LYS A 30 -0.09 -12.40 -1.61
CA LYS A 30 -1.53 -12.70 -1.47
C LYS A 30 -2.40 -11.62 -2.09
N ILE A 31 -2.01 -10.37 -1.94
CA ILE A 31 -2.74 -9.23 -2.50
C ILE A 31 -2.69 -9.28 -4.03
N ILE A 32 -1.51 -9.46 -4.59
CA ILE A 32 -1.34 -9.55 -6.05
C ILE A 32 -2.07 -10.78 -6.60
N ASP A 33 -2.01 -11.89 -5.89
CA ASP A 33 -2.69 -13.13 -6.28
C ASP A 33 -4.21 -12.93 -6.37
N THR A 34 -4.79 -12.16 -5.45
CA THR A 34 -6.21 -11.82 -5.49
C THR A 34 -6.59 -11.12 -6.81
N ALA A 35 -5.77 -10.16 -7.24
CA ALA A 35 -6.01 -9.46 -8.51
C ALA A 35 -5.88 -10.41 -9.71
N ILE A 36 -4.86 -11.24 -9.71
CA ILE A 36 -4.62 -12.20 -10.81
C ILE A 36 -5.76 -13.21 -10.91
N LYS A 37 -6.22 -13.75 -9.77
CA LYS A 37 -7.33 -14.71 -9.75
C LYS A 37 -8.65 -14.09 -10.17
N ALA A 38 -8.90 -12.84 -9.80
CA ALA A 38 -10.15 -12.17 -10.11
C ALA A 38 -10.20 -11.62 -11.54
N PHE A 39 -9.10 -11.09 -12.05
CA PHE A 39 -9.08 -10.35 -13.32
C PHE A 39 -8.11 -10.91 -14.36
N GLY A 40 -7.29 -11.89 -14.02
CA GLY A 40 -6.37 -12.54 -14.95
C GLY A 40 -5.08 -11.78 -15.24
N ARG A 41 -4.97 -10.53 -14.79
CA ARG A 41 -3.78 -9.69 -15.01
C ARG A 41 -3.71 -8.57 -13.97
N ILE A 42 -2.56 -7.94 -13.90
CA ILE A 42 -2.36 -6.73 -13.11
C ILE A 42 -1.62 -5.69 -13.96
N ASP A 43 -2.16 -4.50 -14.05
CA ASP A 43 -1.60 -3.42 -14.89
C ASP A 43 -1.00 -2.30 -14.07
N VAL A 44 -1.64 -1.94 -12.95
CA VAL A 44 -1.22 -0.83 -12.11
C VAL A 44 -1.23 -1.26 -10.65
N LEU A 45 -0.14 -1.01 -9.96
CA LEU A 45 -0.04 -1.18 -8.52
C LEU A 45 0.06 0.20 -7.86
N ILE A 46 -0.88 0.51 -6.98
CA ILE A 46 -0.87 1.76 -6.21
C ILE A 46 -0.54 1.42 -4.75
N ASN A 47 0.66 1.76 -4.34
CA ASN A 47 1.12 1.58 -2.96
C ASN A 47 0.67 2.79 -2.13
N ASN A 48 -0.57 2.75 -1.65
CA ASN A 48 -1.20 3.84 -0.92
C ASN A 48 -1.40 3.54 0.57
N ALA A 49 -1.24 2.29 0.99
CA ALA A 49 -1.43 1.91 2.38
C ALA A 49 -0.52 2.71 3.31
N GLY A 50 -1.07 3.18 4.40
CA GLY A 50 -0.31 3.99 5.33
C GLY A 50 -1.03 4.18 6.65
N ILE A 51 -0.24 4.46 7.67
CA ILE A 51 -0.69 4.80 9.01
C ILE A 51 0.15 5.96 9.53
N LEU A 52 -0.37 6.70 10.50
CA LEU A 52 0.34 7.77 11.18
C LEU A 52 0.56 7.41 12.66
N ARG A 53 1.76 7.74 13.15
CA ARG A 53 2.12 7.70 14.56
C ARG A 53 2.84 9.01 14.85
N ASP A 54 2.09 10.08 15.05
CA ASP A 54 2.62 11.43 15.21
C ASP A 54 3.17 11.61 16.63
N ILE A 55 4.48 11.44 16.77
CA ILE A 55 5.19 11.52 18.03
C ILE A 55 6.48 12.32 17.78
N SER A 56 6.85 13.21 18.70
CA SER A 56 8.10 13.94 18.58
C SER A 56 9.27 12.95 18.51
N PHE A 57 10.29 13.28 17.76
CA PHE A 57 11.47 12.40 17.61
C PHE A 57 12.05 11.97 18.94
N LYS A 58 12.13 12.90 19.89
CA LYS A 58 12.64 12.65 21.25
C LYS A 58 11.89 11.53 21.97
N ASN A 59 10.58 11.43 21.75
CA ASN A 59 9.70 10.47 22.44
C ASN A 59 9.37 9.25 21.58
N MET A 60 9.87 9.21 20.36
CA MET A 60 9.60 8.10 19.44
C MET A 60 10.28 6.81 19.91
N LYS A 61 9.52 5.74 19.98
CA LYS A 61 10.02 4.41 20.33
C LYS A 61 10.31 3.60 19.07
N ASP A 62 11.18 2.61 19.18
CA ASP A 62 11.50 1.71 18.08
C ASP A 62 10.25 1.07 17.48
N ALA A 63 9.29 0.71 18.33
CA ALA A 63 8.02 0.13 17.85
C ALA A 63 7.24 1.07 16.94
N ASP A 64 7.24 2.37 17.22
CA ASP A 64 6.55 3.37 16.40
C ASP A 64 7.25 3.54 15.04
N TRP A 65 8.58 3.60 15.06
CA TRP A 65 9.39 3.67 13.84
C TRP A 65 9.21 2.41 12.99
N ASP A 66 9.37 1.24 13.62
CA ASP A 66 9.29 -0.05 12.93
C ASP A 66 7.93 -0.27 12.30
N LEU A 67 6.85 0.09 12.99
CA LEU A 67 5.49 -0.08 12.44
C LEU A 67 5.28 0.77 11.19
N ILE A 68 5.72 2.02 11.18
CA ILE A 68 5.62 2.89 10.01
C ILE A 68 6.45 2.35 8.85
N MET A 69 7.70 1.96 9.10
CA MET A 69 8.56 1.38 8.07
C MET A 69 8.00 0.08 7.53
N LYS A 70 7.44 -0.76 8.39
CA LYS A 70 6.85 -2.05 8.04
C LYS A 70 5.66 -1.90 7.10
N VAL A 71 4.76 -0.98 7.39
CA VAL A 71 3.55 -0.77 6.57
C VAL A 71 3.89 0.00 5.29
N HIS A 72 4.60 1.12 5.40
CA HIS A 72 4.82 2.01 4.26
C HIS A 72 5.92 1.53 3.32
N VAL A 73 7.07 1.09 3.86
CA VAL A 73 8.22 0.74 3.04
C VAL A 73 8.22 -0.75 2.69
N ARG A 74 8.16 -1.61 3.69
CA ARG A 74 8.18 -3.07 3.45
C ARG A 74 6.93 -3.53 2.70
N GLY A 75 5.77 -2.96 2.99
CA GLY A 75 4.54 -3.27 2.27
C GLY A 75 4.64 -2.93 0.79
N ALA A 76 5.13 -1.74 0.47
CA ALA A 76 5.35 -1.32 -0.92
C ALA A 76 6.33 -2.23 -1.65
N TYR A 77 7.43 -2.60 -0.98
CA TYR A 77 8.42 -3.53 -1.53
C TYR A 77 7.80 -4.90 -1.82
N LYS A 78 7.07 -5.46 -0.86
CA LYS A 78 6.46 -6.79 -1.00
C LYS A 78 5.44 -6.84 -2.13
N CYS A 79 4.59 -5.83 -2.23
CA CYS A 79 3.59 -5.74 -3.29
C CYS A 79 4.25 -5.54 -4.67
N ALA A 80 5.21 -4.65 -4.78
CA ALA A 80 5.92 -4.42 -6.03
C ALA A 80 6.69 -5.66 -6.49
N ARG A 81 7.36 -6.33 -5.56
CA ARG A 81 8.09 -7.57 -5.86
C ARG A 81 7.15 -8.68 -6.36
N ALA A 82 5.98 -8.82 -5.74
CA ALA A 82 5.00 -9.82 -6.15
C ALA A 82 4.38 -9.52 -7.52
N ALA A 83 4.18 -8.23 -7.85
CA ALA A 83 3.63 -7.81 -9.13
C ALA A 83 4.64 -7.87 -10.28
N TRP A 84 5.95 -7.77 -9.99
CA TRP A 84 7.00 -7.62 -11.00
C TRP A 84 7.02 -8.73 -12.05
N PRO A 85 6.95 -10.03 -11.68
CA PRO A 85 6.93 -11.09 -12.70
C PRO A 85 5.75 -10.96 -13.67
N HIS A 86 4.59 -10.53 -13.18
CA HIS A 86 3.41 -10.32 -14.02
C HIS A 86 3.61 -9.16 -14.99
N PHE A 87 4.19 -8.06 -14.53
CA PHE A 87 4.52 -6.92 -15.39
C PHE A 87 5.50 -7.32 -16.50
N ARG A 88 6.53 -8.08 -16.16
CA ARG A 88 7.51 -8.57 -17.14
C ARG A 88 6.86 -9.48 -18.19
N LYS A 89 6.03 -10.41 -17.75
CA LYS A 89 5.33 -11.33 -18.65
C LYS A 89 4.36 -10.61 -19.57
N GLN A 90 3.66 -9.62 -19.05
CA GLN A 90 2.71 -8.80 -19.80
C GLN A 90 3.39 -7.77 -20.70
N LYS A 91 4.65 -7.45 -20.46
CA LYS A 91 5.40 -6.33 -21.05
C LYS A 91 4.74 -4.97 -20.81
N TYR A 92 4.02 -4.86 -19.71
CA TYR A 92 3.36 -3.64 -19.27
C TYR A 92 3.16 -3.68 -17.75
N GLY A 93 3.35 -2.54 -17.13
CA GLY A 93 3.04 -2.34 -15.72
C GLY A 93 3.38 -0.93 -15.27
N ARG A 94 2.70 -0.47 -14.24
CA ARG A 94 2.95 0.83 -13.60
C ARG A 94 2.88 0.65 -12.09
N VAL A 95 3.79 1.30 -11.39
CA VAL A 95 3.80 1.35 -9.93
C VAL A 95 3.69 2.81 -9.51
N ILE A 96 2.71 3.10 -8.66
CA ILE A 96 2.49 4.44 -8.12
C ILE A 96 2.71 4.36 -6.61
N ASN A 97 3.67 5.13 -6.10
CA ASN A 97 3.94 5.22 -4.67
C ASN A 97 3.43 6.53 -4.13
N THR A 98 2.75 6.47 -2.98
CA THR A 98 2.27 7.66 -2.31
C THR A 98 3.43 8.37 -1.63
N ALA A 99 3.61 9.64 -1.95
CA ALA A 99 4.56 10.54 -1.30
C ALA A 99 3.80 11.63 -0.51
N SER A 100 4.54 12.43 0.22
CA SER A 100 3.95 13.49 1.04
C SER A 100 4.88 14.69 1.12
N ALA A 101 4.29 15.86 1.29
CA ALA A 101 5.06 17.08 1.57
C ALA A 101 5.89 16.95 2.85
N ALA A 102 5.46 16.16 3.82
CA ALA A 102 6.22 15.87 5.04
C ALA A 102 7.58 15.21 4.74
N GLY A 103 7.67 14.42 3.66
CA GLY A 103 8.93 13.80 3.23
C GLY A 103 9.91 14.79 2.62
N LEU A 104 9.39 15.86 1.99
CA LEU A 104 10.20 16.91 1.37
C LEU A 104 10.58 18.03 2.35
N PHE A 105 9.65 18.44 3.19
CA PHE A 105 9.81 19.63 4.04
C PHE A 105 9.85 19.31 5.54
N GLY A 106 9.48 18.08 5.92
CA GLY A 106 9.36 17.68 7.30
C GLY A 106 8.07 18.17 7.95
N SER A 107 7.78 17.63 9.11
CA SER A 107 6.63 18.03 9.92
C SER A 107 6.88 17.63 11.36
N PHE A 108 6.50 18.47 12.31
CA PHE A 108 6.65 18.16 13.73
C PHE A 108 5.93 16.86 14.07
N GLY A 109 6.63 15.97 14.78
CA GLY A 109 6.07 14.69 15.19
C GLY A 109 5.99 13.61 14.11
N GLN A 110 6.52 13.86 12.90
CA GLN A 110 6.38 12.94 11.76
C GLN A 110 7.73 12.44 11.21
N THR A 111 8.74 12.26 12.04
CA THR A 111 10.05 11.78 11.59
C THR A 111 9.94 10.44 10.86
N ASN A 112 9.18 9.49 11.41
CA ASN A 112 8.97 8.18 10.80
C ASN A 112 8.18 8.27 9.48
N TYR A 113 7.13 9.10 9.43
CA TYR A 113 6.34 9.31 8.22
C TYR A 113 7.14 10.01 7.13
N SER A 114 7.91 11.04 7.49
CA SER A 114 8.78 11.75 6.56
C SER A 114 9.84 10.81 5.96
N GLY A 115 10.37 9.90 6.76
CA GLY A 115 11.37 8.92 6.31
C GLY A 115 10.84 7.95 5.26
N LYS A 116 9.52 7.65 5.26
CA LYS A 116 8.93 6.76 4.26
C LYS A 116 8.63 7.49 2.94
N ALA A 117 8.31 8.75 3.04
CA ALA A 117 7.93 9.55 1.88
C ALA A 117 9.15 9.91 1.02
#